data_bd46148fffe632c84341a4bc033f8c65
#
_entry.id   bd46148fffe632c84341a4bc033f8c65
#
_cell.length_a   1.000
_cell.length_b   1.000
_cell.length_c   1.000
_cell.angle_alpha   90.00
_cell.angle_beta   90.00
_cell.angle_gamma   90.00
#
_symmetry.space_group_name_H-M   'P 1'
#
loop_
_entity.id
_entity.type
_entity.pdbx_description
1 polymer ?
#
loop_
_entity_poly.entity_id
_entity_poly.type
_entity_poly.pdbx_seq_one_letter_code
_entity_poly.pdbx_strand_id
1 'polypeptide(L)'
;MLDGNKGETDMSYLIPMVIEQSGRGERSYDIYSRLLKDRIIFLGTAIDDSVANVVVAQLLFLESEDPDKDVYLYINSPGGVVTAGLAIYDTMQYIKPPVSTICTGQAASMAAVLLAAGANGKRIALPNSRVMIHQPLGGAQGQAADIAIQAKEILKTRGTLNEILAKHTKQPIERIQADTDRDFYMSAEEAIKYGIVDKVIERR
;
A
#
# COMPACT_ATOMS: atom_id res chain seq x y z
N MET A 1 37.29 13.17 -27.13
CA MET A 1 37.28 12.47 -25.81
C MET A 1 36.95 13.48 -24.73
N LEU A 2 35.73 13.54 -24.32
CA LEU A 2 35.32 14.23 -23.09
C LEU A 2 34.21 13.34 -22.47
N ASP A 3 34.61 12.55 -21.51
CA ASP A 3 33.73 11.75 -20.67
C ASP A 3 32.79 12.67 -19.90
N GLY A 4 31.54 12.67 -20.29
CA GLY A 4 30.47 13.31 -19.54
C GLY A 4 29.91 12.36 -18.49
N ASN A 5 30.60 12.24 -17.36
CA ASN A 5 30.04 11.63 -16.17
C ASN A 5 28.92 12.56 -15.64
N LYS A 6 27.68 12.31 -16.07
CA LYS A 6 26.49 12.91 -15.45
C LYS A 6 26.32 12.20 -14.11
N GLY A 7 26.90 12.79 -13.06
CA GLY A 7 26.55 12.44 -11.70
C GLY A 7 25.05 12.57 -11.51
N GLU A 8 24.37 11.44 -11.35
CA GLU A 8 23.04 11.40 -10.75
C GLU A 8 23.20 12.02 -9.37
N THR A 9 22.74 13.26 -9.23
CA THR A 9 22.54 13.83 -7.90
C THR A 9 21.41 13.05 -7.25
N ASP A 10 21.81 12.10 -6.44
CA ASP A 10 20.92 11.46 -5.45
C ASP A 10 20.40 12.60 -4.55
N MET A 11 19.23 13.13 -4.90
CA MET A 11 18.49 14.05 -4.04
C MET A 11 17.87 13.23 -2.91
N SER A 12 18.71 12.79 -1.98
CA SER A 12 18.23 12.25 -0.72
C SER A 12 17.40 13.34 -0.03
N TYR A 13 16.09 13.18 0.00
CA TYR A 13 15.21 14.07 0.75
C TYR A 13 15.65 14.05 2.21
N LEU A 14 16.02 15.22 2.74
CA LEU A 14 16.34 15.37 4.15
C LEU A 14 15.10 15.04 4.97
N ILE A 15 15.13 13.89 5.66
CA ILE A 15 14.09 13.52 6.60
C ILE A 15 14.23 14.41 7.83
N PRO A 16 13.21 15.24 8.16
CA PRO A 16 13.31 16.18 9.27
C PRO A 16 13.37 15.45 10.61
N MET A 17 14.18 16.01 11.52
CA MET A 17 14.27 15.54 12.89
C MET A 17 13.37 16.39 13.80
N VAL A 18 12.71 15.74 14.76
CA VAL A 18 11.89 16.38 15.80
C VAL A 18 12.46 16.04 17.17
N ILE A 19 12.44 17.02 18.07
CA ILE A 19 12.92 16.89 19.45
C ILE A 19 11.70 16.87 20.37
N GLU A 20 11.54 15.79 21.12
CA GLU A 20 10.55 15.68 22.20
C GLU A 20 11.22 15.99 23.54
N GLN A 21 10.66 16.95 24.28
CA GLN A 21 11.05 17.21 25.68
C GLN A 21 10.15 16.40 26.60
N SER A 22 10.76 15.62 27.49
CA SER A 22 10.06 14.88 28.54
C SER A 22 10.68 15.20 29.89
N GLY A 23 9.99 14.88 30.98
CA GLY A 23 10.55 15.03 32.33
C GLY A 23 11.84 14.23 32.60
N ARG A 24 12.27 13.38 31.64
CA ARG A 24 13.51 12.56 31.69
C ARG A 24 14.59 13.05 30.72
N GLY A 25 14.39 14.22 30.05
CA GLY A 25 15.32 14.80 29.09
C GLY A 25 14.76 14.91 27.67
N GLU A 26 15.63 15.33 26.75
CA GLU A 26 15.30 15.47 25.33
C GLU A 26 15.59 14.18 24.56
N ARG A 27 14.69 13.83 23.61
CA ARG A 27 14.88 12.73 22.67
C ARG A 27 14.66 13.24 21.26
N SER A 28 15.60 12.92 20.36
CA SER A 28 15.50 13.22 18.94
C SER A 28 14.97 12.00 18.20
N TYR A 29 14.02 12.23 17.29
CA TYR A 29 13.45 11.23 16.38
C TYR A 29 13.44 11.81 14.98
N ASP A 30 13.62 10.97 13.95
CA ASP A 30 13.15 11.34 12.62
C ASP A 30 11.61 11.40 12.61
N ILE A 31 11.03 12.11 11.64
CA ILE A 31 9.57 12.33 11.62
C ILE A 31 8.78 11.02 11.51
N TYR A 32 9.28 10.02 10.76
CA TYR A 32 8.57 8.74 10.61
C TYR A 32 8.61 7.91 11.89
N SER A 33 9.77 7.85 12.56
CA SER A 33 9.91 7.22 13.87
C SER A 33 9.04 7.88 14.94
N ARG A 34 8.88 9.22 14.86
CA ARG A 34 7.99 9.94 15.77
C ARG A 34 6.53 9.60 15.52
N LEU A 35 6.11 9.54 14.25
CA LEU A 35 4.74 9.18 13.87
C LEU A 35 4.43 7.71 14.17
N LEU A 36 5.41 6.81 14.08
CA LEU A 36 5.25 5.41 14.45
C LEU A 36 4.84 5.23 15.93
N LYS A 37 5.29 6.11 16.84
CA LYS A 37 4.81 6.13 18.24
C LYS A 37 3.31 6.40 18.34
N ASP A 38 2.75 7.15 17.41
CA ASP A 38 1.31 7.39 17.28
C ASP A 38 0.61 6.31 16.41
N ARG A 39 1.31 5.20 16.16
CA ARG A 39 0.84 4.04 15.39
C ARG A 39 0.56 4.34 13.92
N ILE A 40 1.26 5.33 13.37
CA ILE A 40 1.12 5.80 11.99
C ILE A 40 2.28 5.26 11.15
N ILE A 41 1.96 4.55 10.08
CA ILE A 41 2.88 4.03 9.06
C ILE A 41 2.60 4.75 7.74
N PHE A 42 3.66 5.09 6.99
CA PHE A 42 3.55 5.68 5.65
C PHE A 42 4.02 4.70 4.57
N LEU A 43 3.15 4.50 3.58
CA LEU A 43 3.46 3.87 2.30
C LEU A 43 3.40 4.97 1.21
N GLY A 44 4.50 5.70 1.07
CA GLY A 44 4.59 6.92 0.25
C GLY A 44 5.35 6.75 -1.07
N THR A 45 5.74 5.52 -1.44
CA THR A 45 6.57 5.23 -2.62
C THR A 45 6.02 4.02 -3.38
N ALA A 46 6.69 3.62 -4.47
CA ALA A 46 6.47 2.33 -5.10
C ALA A 46 6.79 1.19 -4.11
N ILE A 47 6.05 0.09 -4.23
CA ILE A 47 6.18 -1.10 -3.39
C ILE A 47 7.25 -2.01 -3.98
N ASP A 48 8.35 -2.18 -3.28
CA ASP A 48 9.39 -3.17 -3.51
C ASP A 48 9.61 -4.02 -2.25
N ASP A 49 10.53 -4.97 -2.30
CA ASP A 49 10.82 -5.86 -1.17
C ASP A 49 11.35 -5.09 0.05
N SER A 50 12.13 -4.02 -0.15
CA SER A 50 12.69 -3.21 0.93
C SER A 50 11.60 -2.45 1.66
N VAL A 51 10.70 -1.79 0.90
CA VAL A 51 9.53 -1.08 1.44
C VAL A 51 8.61 -2.05 2.17
N ALA A 52 8.33 -3.22 1.57
CA ALA A 52 7.48 -4.23 2.18
C ALA A 52 8.04 -4.73 3.52
N ASN A 53 9.32 -5.04 3.57
CA ASN A 53 9.99 -5.50 4.80
C ASN A 53 9.90 -4.46 5.92
N VAL A 54 10.07 -3.17 5.61
CA VAL A 54 9.94 -2.08 6.60
C VAL A 54 8.51 -1.96 7.11
N VAL A 55 7.51 -1.98 6.22
CA VAL A 55 6.09 -1.91 6.61
C VAL A 55 5.68 -3.12 7.46
N VAL A 56 6.08 -4.33 7.05
CA VAL A 56 5.84 -5.57 7.81
C VAL A 56 6.45 -5.49 9.21
N ALA A 57 7.72 -5.06 9.31
CA ALA A 57 8.39 -4.90 10.61
C ALA A 57 7.67 -3.89 11.51
N GLN A 58 7.20 -2.77 10.95
CA GLN A 58 6.43 -1.76 11.70
C GLN A 58 5.08 -2.30 12.17
N LEU A 59 4.37 -3.07 11.35
CA LEU A 59 3.11 -3.72 11.73
C LEU A 59 3.31 -4.68 12.90
N LEU A 60 4.30 -5.56 12.83
CA LEU A 60 4.62 -6.52 13.89
C LEU A 60 5.09 -5.81 15.17
N PHE A 61 5.89 -4.76 15.06
CA PHE A 61 6.32 -3.95 16.19
C PHE A 61 5.11 -3.32 16.90
N LEU A 62 4.19 -2.70 16.15
CA LEU A 62 3.01 -2.06 16.73
C LEU A 62 2.05 -3.07 17.37
N GLU A 63 1.94 -4.29 16.83
CA GLU A 63 1.20 -5.37 17.48
C GLU A 63 1.83 -5.74 18.83
N SER A 64 3.16 -5.86 18.89
CA SER A 64 3.86 -6.21 20.12
C SER A 64 3.76 -5.13 21.21
N GLU A 65 3.64 -3.85 20.83
CA GLU A 65 3.49 -2.72 21.75
C GLU A 65 2.08 -2.66 22.36
N ASP A 66 1.05 -2.82 21.54
CA ASP A 66 -0.35 -2.81 22.01
C ASP A 66 -1.25 -3.49 20.95
N PRO A 67 -1.66 -4.74 21.19
CA PRO A 67 -2.45 -5.50 20.21
C PRO A 67 -3.92 -5.06 20.12
N ASP A 68 -4.40 -4.19 20.98
CA ASP A 68 -5.80 -3.77 21.04
C ASP A 68 -6.05 -2.38 20.42
N LYS A 69 -4.97 -1.66 20.04
CA LYS A 69 -5.07 -0.35 19.40
C LYS A 69 -4.90 -0.42 17.90
N ASP A 70 -5.68 0.38 17.17
CA ASP A 70 -5.61 0.50 15.72
C ASP A 70 -4.22 0.92 15.24
N VAL A 71 -3.84 0.42 14.06
CA VAL A 71 -2.71 0.90 13.27
C VAL A 71 -3.25 1.74 12.12
N TYR A 72 -2.59 2.85 11.79
CA TYR A 72 -2.97 3.77 10.71
C TYR A 72 -1.96 3.69 9.57
N LEU A 73 -2.36 3.12 8.43
CA LEU A 73 -1.54 3.02 7.23
C LEU A 73 -1.94 4.11 6.23
N TYR A 74 -1.10 5.15 6.10
CA TYR A 74 -1.25 6.22 5.13
C TYR A 74 -0.64 5.80 3.79
N ILE A 75 -1.43 5.89 2.73
CA ILE A 75 -1.07 5.38 1.40
C ILE A 75 -1.06 6.52 0.39
N ASN A 76 0.11 6.74 -0.25
CA ASN A 76 0.31 7.55 -1.43
C ASN A 76 1.29 6.82 -2.35
N SER A 77 0.81 5.81 -3.06
CA SER A 77 1.66 4.87 -3.78
C SER A 77 1.09 4.50 -5.15
N PRO A 78 1.93 4.41 -6.18
CA PRO A 78 1.53 3.89 -7.50
C PRO A 78 1.35 2.36 -7.53
N GLY A 79 1.57 1.66 -6.42
CA GLY A 79 1.66 0.21 -6.38
C GLY A 79 3.10 -0.28 -6.59
N GLY A 80 3.27 -1.47 -7.13
CA GLY A 80 4.60 -2.04 -7.37
C GLY A 80 4.61 -3.56 -7.41
N VAL A 81 5.64 -4.18 -6.87
CA VAL A 81 5.87 -5.64 -6.90
C VAL A 81 4.76 -6.37 -6.15
N VAL A 82 4.06 -7.27 -6.84
CA VAL A 82 2.88 -7.95 -6.30
C VAL A 82 3.22 -8.81 -5.08
N THR A 83 4.30 -9.59 -5.13
CA THR A 83 4.73 -10.45 -4.02
C THR A 83 5.09 -9.64 -2.77
N ALA A 84 5.75 -8.50 -2.94
CA ALA A 84 6.06 -7.57 -1.86
C ALA A 84 4.77 -6.97 -1.25
N GLY A 85 3.81 -6.58 -2.09
CA GLY A 85 2.52 -6.10 -1.63
C GLY A 85 1.67 -7.17 -0.94
N LEU A 86 1.72 -8.42 -1.40
CA LEU A 86 1.04 -9.54 -0.73
C LEU A 86 1.64 -9.83 0.65
N ALA A 87 2.95 -9.65 0.84
CA ALA A 87 3.57 -9.77 2.17
C ALA A 87 3.00 -8.73 3.15
N ILE A 88 2.79 -7.48 2.70
CA ILE A 88 2.12 -6.45 3.51
C ILE A 88 0.65 -6.85 3.77
N TYR A 89 -0.08 -7.25 2.71
CA TYR A 89 -1.47 -7.66 2.81
C TYR A 89 -1.68 -8.78 3.84
N ASP A 90 -0.91 -9.86 3.71
CA ASP A 90 -1.03 -11.00 4.61
C ASP A 90 -0.69 -10.61 6.05
N THR A 91 0.31 -9.75 6.27
CA THR A 91 0.64 -9.23 7.60
C THR A 91 -0.49 -8.38 8.17
N MET A 92 -1.11 -7.50 7.37
CA MET A 92 -2.28 -6.72 7.80
C MET A 92 -3.46 -7.60 8.23
N GLN A 93 -3.63 -8.78 7.59
CA GLN A 93 -4.69 -9.73 7.94
C GLN A 93 -4.30 -10.64 9.11
N TYR A 94 -3.00 -10.88 9.33
CA TYR A 94 -2.46 -11.77 10.34
C TYR A 94 -2.42 -11.15 11.73
N ILE A 95 -2.05 -9.87 11.83
CA ILE A 95 -1.92 -9.17 13.13
C ILE A 95 -3.28 -8.94 13.79
N LYS A 96 -3.30 -8.90 15.12
CA LYS A 96 -4.52 -8.67 15.91
C LYS A 96 -5.07 -7.24 15.80
N PRO A 97 -4.22 -6.17 15.80
CA PRO A 97 -4.71 -4.80 15.69
C PRO A 97 -5.45 -4.55 14.38
N PRO A 98 -6.62 -3.88 14.40
CA PRO A 98 -7.25 -3.41 13.18
C PRO A 98 -6.36 -2.40 12.45
N VAL A 99 -6.17 -2.58 11.14
CA VAL A 99 -5.42 -1.63 10.30
C VAL A 99 -6.40 -0.70 9.61
N SER A 100 -6.38 0.58 10.00
CA SER A 100 -7.08 1.65 9.28
C SER A 100 -6.23 2.11 8.10
N THR A 101 -6.80 2.14 6.89
CA THR A 101 -6.09 2.57 5.67
C THR A 101 -6.58 3.94 5.23
N ILE A 102 -5.65 4.85 4.90
CA ILE A 102 -5.97 6.22 4.52
C ILE A 102 -5.26 6.56 3.19
N CYS A 103 -6.03 6.77 2.12
CA CYS A 103 -5.48 7.23 0.85
C CYS A 103 -5.25 8.74 0.86
N THR A 104 -3.98 9.15 0.65
CA THR A 104 -3.57 10.54 0.50
C THR A 104 -2.89 10.70 -0.85
N GLY A 105 -3.51 11.42 -1.80
CA GLY A 105 -2.98 11.55 -3.16
C GLY A 105 -3.43 10.40 -4.05
N GLN A 106 -2.76 9.26 -4.02
CA GLN A 106 -3.15 8.10 -4.84
C GLN A 106 -2.94 6.75 -4.14
N ALA A 107 -3.80 5.80 -4.50
CA ALA A 107 -3.59 4.37 -4.26
C ALA A 107 -3.85 3.63 -5.56
N ALA A 108 -2.80 3.20 -6.25
CA ALA A 108 -2.90 2.56 -7.56
C ALA A 108 -2.38 1.11 -7.52
N SER A 109 -2.95 0.23 -8.35
CA SER A 109 -2.50 -1.14 -8.51
C SER A 109 -2.44 -1.88 -7.17
N MET A 110 -1.30 -2.45 -6.79
CA MET A 110 -1.14 -3.16 -5.51
C MET A 110 -1.45 -2.28 -4.29
N ALA A 111 -1.22 -0.96 -4.35
CA ALA A 111 -1.58 -0.04 -3.28
C ALA A 111 -3.10 0.11 -3.11
N ALA A 112 -3.89 -0.01 -4.19
CA ALA A 112 -5.35 -0.04 -4.12
C ALA A 112 -5.86 -1.32 -3.43
N VAL A 113 -5.18 -2.45 -3.65
CA VAL A 113 -5.46 -3.71 -2.94
C VAL A 113 -5.23 -3.54 -1.44
N LEU A 114 -4.10 -2.93 -1.03
CA LEU A 114 -3.81 -2.64 0.37
C LEU A 114 -4.81 -1.66 0.99
N LEU A 115 -5.23 -0.63 0.25
CA LEU A 115 -6.26 0.31 0.69
C LEU A 115 -7.58 -0.41 0.99
N ALA A 116 -8.03 -1.26 0.05
CA ALA A 116 -9.25 -2.05 0.20
C ALA A 116 -9.18 -3.08 1.34
N ALA A 117 -7.96 -3.55 1.68
CA ALA A 117 -7.69 -4.55 2.70
C ALA A 117 -7.74 -4.03 4.14
N GLY A 118 -7.91 -2.73 4.35
CA GLY A 118 -8.12 -2.14 5.66
C GLY A 118 -9.34 -2.72 6.40
N ALA A 119 -9.36 -2.56 7.71
CA ALA A 119 -10.45 -3.02 8.55
C ALA A 119 -11.78 -2.36 8.13
N ASN A 120 -12.84 -3.14 8.14
CA ASN A 120 -14.17 -2.70 7.72
C ASN A 120 -14.64 -1.48 8.53
N GLY A 121 -15.12 -0.44 7.85
CA GLY A 121 -15.50 0.86 8.43
C GLY A 121 -14.32 1.80 8.70
N LYS A 122 -13.06 1.35 8.45
CA LYS A 122 -11.82 2.11 8.74
C LYS A 122 -10.98 2.39 7.48
N ARG A 123 -11.53 2.21 6.28
CA ARG A 123 -10.90 2.51 5.00
C ARG A 123 -11.33 3.91 4.56
N ILE A 124 -10.36 4.79 4.38
CA ILE A 124 -10.58 6.23 4.23
C ILE A 124 -9.91 6.74 2.97
N ALA A 125 -10.54 7.70 2.29
CA ALA A 125 -9.90 8.50 1.26
C ALA A 125 -10.00 9.99 1.60
N LEU A 126 -8.99 10.78 1.23
CA LEU A 126 -9.10 12.23 1.23
C LEU A 126 -9.79 12.71 -0.05
N PRO A 127 -10.45 13.89 -0.06
CA PRO A 127 -11.36 14.28 -1.14
C PRO A 127 -10.75 14.30 -2.54
N ASN A 128 -9.49 14.67 -2.67
CA ASN A 128 -8.79 14.77 -3.96
C ASN A 128 -7.92 13.56 -4.27
N SER A 129 -8.02 12.48 -3.48
CA SER A 129 -7.26 11.26 -3.73
C SER A 129 -7.87 10.47 -4.90
N ARG A 130 -7.02 9.69 -5.56
CA ARG A 130 -7.41 8.82 -6.67
C ARG A 130 -7.07 7.38 -6.37
N VAL A 131 -7.96 6.50 -6.77
CA VAL A 131 -7.74 5.05 -6.71
C VAL A 131 -7.70 4.50 -8.13
N MET A 132 -6.82 3.55 -8.38
CA MET A 132 -6.75 2.84 -9.67
C MET A 132 -6.54 1.35 -9.42
N ILE A 133 -7.38 0.54 -10.05
CA ILE A 133 -7.23 -0.91 -10.09
C ILE A 133 -6.97 -1.38 -11.51
N HIS A 134 -6.14 -2.41 -11.66
CA HIS A 134 -5.88 -3.09 -12.92
C HIS A 134 -5.27 -4.48 -12.67
N GLN A 135 -5.21 -5.30 -13.72
CA GLN A 135 -4.55 -6.59 -13.66
C GLN A 135 -3.03 -6.44 -13.47
N PRO A 136 -2.35 -7.45 -12.88
CA PRO A 136 -0.90 -7.40 -12.72
C PRO A 136 -0.19 -7.29 -14.06
N LEU A 137 0.82 -6.43 -14.12
CA LEU A 137 1.75 -6.37 -15.24
C LEU A 137 2.76 -7.51 -15.10
N GLY A 138 3.04 -8.19 -16.20
CA GLY A 138 4.03 -9.24 -16.22
C GLY A 138 4.53 -9.47 -17.64
N GLY A 139 5.70 -10.08 -17.74
CA GLY A 139 6.30 -10.49 -19.00
C GLY A 139 7.15 -11.74 -18.76
N ALA A 140 7.39 -12.48 -19.84
CA ALA A 140 8.26 -13.66 -19.82
C ALA A 140 9.16 -13.66 -21.05
N GLN A 141 10.41 -14.09 -20.85
CA GLN A 141 11.39 -14.26 -21.90
C GLN A 141 12.15 -15.55 -21.64
N GLY A 142 12.46 -16.31 -22.68
CA GLY A 142 13.18 -17.57 -22.56
C GLY A 142 12.64 -18.64 -23.50
N GLN A 143 12.80 -19.91 -23.13
CA GLN A 143 12.27 -21.05 -23.88
C GLN A 143 10.75 -21.10 -23.80
N ALA A 144 10.10 -21.69 -24.78
CA ALA A 144 8.63 -21.78 -24.83
C ALA A 144 8.00 -22.41 -23.58
N ALA A 145 8.65 -23.42 -22.99
CA ALA A 145 8.22 -24.04 -21.76
C ALA A 145 8.28 -23.07 -20.56
N ASP A 146 9.34 -22.27 -20.45
CA ASP A 146 9.51 -21.28 -19.37
C ASP A 146 8.48 -20.15 -19.51
N ILE A 147 8.24 -19.68 -20.74
CA ILE A 147 7.20 -18.69 -21.03
C ILE A 147 5.82 -19.21 -20.61
N ALA A 148 5.50 -20.48 -20.91
CA ALA A 148 4.23 -21.08 -20.51
C ALA A 148 4.06 -21.17 -18.97
N ILE A 149 5.12 -21.50 -18.24
CA ILE A 149 5.13 -21.52 -16.78
C ILE A 149 4.88 -20.12 -16.22
N GLN A 150 5.61 -19.12 -16.70
CA GLN A 150 5.46 -17.73 -16.28
C GLN A 150 4.05 -17.18 -16.58
N ALA A 151 3.52 -17.44 -17.76
CA ALA A 151 2.16 -17.05 -18.13
C ALA A 151 1.11 -17.65 -17.18
N LYS A 152 1.26 -18.92 -16.83
CA LYS A 152 0.36 -19.58 -15.87
C LYS A 152 0.42 -18.94 -14.47
N GLU A 153 1.62 -18.58 -14.00
CA GLU A 153 1.79 -17.93 -12.70
C GLU A 153 1.22 -16.52 -12.68
N ILE A 154 1.37 -15.75 -13.76
CA ILE A 154 0.75 -14.42 -13.90
C ILE A 154 -0.78 -14.54 -13.85
N LEU A 155 -1.39 -15.51 -14.55
CA LEU A 155 -2.83 -15.73 -14.51
C LEU A 155 -3.33 -16.13 -13.12
N LYS A 156 -2.57 -16.96 -12.40
CA LYS A 156 -2.88 -17.35 -11.01
C LYS A 156 -2.82 -16.12 -10.09
N THR A 157 -1.78 -15.30 -10.20
CA THR A 157 -1.62 -14.05 -9.46
C THR A 157 -2.78 -13.08 -9.72
N ARG A 158 -3.19 -12.92 -10.99
CA ARG A 158 -4.38 -12.16 -11.37
C ARG A 158 -5.64 -12.66 -10.65
N GLY A 159 -5.84 -13.98 -10.63
CA GLY A 159 -6.97 -14.62 -9.92
C GLY A 159 -6.97 -14.26 -8.43
N THR A 160 -5.83 -14.43 -7.76
CA THR A 160 -5.67 -14.11 -6.33
C THR A 160 -5.99 -12.64 -6.02
N LEU A 161 -5.46 -11.69 -6.80
CA LEU A 161 -5.73 -10.26 -6.60
C LEU A 161 -7.21 -9.92 -6.82
N ASN A 162 -7.85 -10.50 -7.82
CA ASN A 162 -9.27 -10.31 -8.06
C ASN A 162 -10.13 -10.87 -6.92
N GLU A 163 -9.80 -12.03 -6.38
CA GLU A 163 -10.47 -12.63 -5.22
C GLU A 163 -10.31 -11.74 -3.96
N ILE A 164 -9.12 -11.19 -3.72
CA ILE A 164 -8.87 -10.25 -2.62
C ILE A 164 -9.73 -9.00 -2.79
N LEU A 165 -9.75 -8.39 -3.97
CA LEU A 165 -10.58 -7.22 -4.24
C LEU A 165 -12.08 -7.54 -4.07
N ALA A 166 -12.57 -8.64 -4.62
CA ALA A 166 -13.96 -9.07 -4.47
C ALA A 166 -14.33 -9.28 -2.99
N LYS A 167 -13.46 -9.92 -2.21
CA LYS A 167 -13.63 -10.14 -0.77
C LYS A 167 -13.82 -8.84 -0.01
N HIS A 168 -12.99 -7.82 -0.28
CA HIS A 168 -12.98 -6.59 0.49
C HIS A 168 -13.98 -5.55 -0.01
N THR A 169 -14.25 -5.48 -1.32
CA THR A 169 -15.19 -4.53 -1.91
C THR A 169 -16.64 -5.02 -1.91
N LYS A 170 -16.85 -6.34 -1.73
CA LYS A 170 -18.14 -7.02 -1.88
C LYS A 170 -18.71 -6.94 -3.30
N GLN A 171 -17.89 -6.60 -4.29
CA GLN A 171 -18.29 -6.65 -5.70
C GLN A 171 -18.27 -8.09 -6.22
N PRO A 172 -19.14 -8.45 -7.18
CA PRO A 172 -19.07 -9.72 -7.87
C PRO A 172 -17.70 -9.91 -8.55
N ILE A 173 -17.18 -11.12 -8.54
CA ILE A 173 -15.87 -11.44 -9.11
C ILE A 173 -15.80 -11.11 -10.61
N GLU A 174 -16.89 -11.29 -11.33
CA GLU A 174 -17.01 -11.00 -12.76
C GLU A 174 -16.84 -9.50 -13.03
N ARG A 175 -17.39 -8.66 -12.14
CA ARG A 175 -17.21 -7.20 -12.22
C ARG A 175 -15.77 -6.80 -11.95
N ILE A 176 -15.14 -7.36 -10.90
CA ILE A 176 -13.72 -7.11 -10.63
C ILE A 176 -12.86 -7.50 -11.83
N GLN A 177 -13.11 -8.69 -12.42
CA GLN A 177 -12.38 -9.16 -13.60
C GLN A 177 -12.51 -8.23 -14.80
N ALA A 178 -13.70 -7.71 -15.05
CA ALA A 178 -13.97 -6.79 -16.13
C ALA A 178 -13.31 -5.41 -15.90
N ASP A 179 -13.45 -4.85 -14.69
CA ASP A 179 -12.94 -3.52 -14.36
C ASP A 179 -11.40 -3.51 -14.23
N THR A 180 -10.79 -4.63 -13.81
CA THR A 180 -9.31 -4.74 -13.72
C THR A 180 -8.63 -5.13 -15.03
N ASP A 181 -9.37 -5.39 -16.11
CA ASP A 181 -8.75 -5.77 -17.39
C ASP A 181 -7.88 -4.65 -17.97
N ARG A 182 -8.22 -3.39 -17.68
CA ARG A 182 -7.45 -2.18 -17.99
C ARG A 182 -7.43 -1.26 -16.77
N ASP A 183 -6.71 -0.14 -16.89
CA ASP A 183 -6.66 0.87 -15.83
C ASP A 183 -8.06 1.42 -15.55
N PHE A 184 -8.58 1.14 -14.37
CA PHE A 184 -9.87 1.62 -13.90
C PHE A 184 -9.67 2.63 -12.78
N TYR A 185 -9.83 3.91 -13.12
CA TYR A 185 -9.64 5.02 -12.20
C TYR A 185 -10.93 5.39 -11.48
N MET A 186 -10.80 5.75 -10.21
CA MET A 186 -11.90 6.20 -9.34
C MET A 186 -11.48 7.44 -8.57
N SER A 187 -12.38 8.42 -8.46
CA SER A 187 -12.35 9.46 -7.45
C SER A 187 -12.61 8.88 -6.06
N ALA A 188 -12.44 9.68 -5.02
CA ALA A 188 -12.71 9.25 -3.64
C ALA A 188 -14.17 8.80 -3.45
N GLU A 189 -15.14 9.53 -4.02
CA GLU A 189 -16.57 9.19 -3.97
C GLU A 189 -16.92 7.94 -4.77
N GLU A 190 -16.30 7.74 -5.93
CA GLU A 190 -16.46 6.53 -6.74
C GLU A 190 -15.89 5.32 -6.01
N ALA A 191 -14.76 5.48 -5.30
CA ALA A 191 -14.15 4.42 -4.50
C ALA A 191 -15.04 3.98 -3.32
N ILE A 192 -15.85 4.89 -2.72
CA ILE A 192 -16.89 4.52 -1.75
C ILE A 192 -17.97 3.66 -2.42
N LYS A 193 -18.50 4.12 -3.55
CA LYS A 193 -19.57 3.40 -4.27
C LYS A 193 -19.11 2.02 -4.76
N TYR A 194 -17.84 1.91 -5.07
CA TYR A 194 -17.20 0.65 -5.46
C TYR A 194 -16.94 -0.28 -4.27
N GLY A 195 -16.77 0.27 -3.07
CA GLY A 195 -16.50 -0.46 -1.85
C GLY A 195 -15.01 -0.61 -1.50
N ILE A 196 -14.12 0.12 -2.16
CA ILE A 196 -12.68 0.13 -1.82
C ILE A 196 -12.44 0.89 -0.53
N VAL A 197 -13.15 1.99 -0.31
CA VAL A 197 -13.11 2.76 0.94
C VAL A 197 -14.50 2.87 1.56
N ASP A 198 -14.55 3.16 2.84
CA ASP A 198 -15.81 3.28 3.59
C ASP A 198 -16.30 4.72 3.68
N LYS A 199 -15.38 5.69 3.63
CA LYS A 199 -15.72 7.11 3.77
C LYS A 199 -14.66 8.03 3.19
N VAL A 200 -15.08 9.23 2.83
CA VAL A 200 -14.23 10.38 2.52
C VAL A 200 -14.21 11.32 3.71
N ILE A 201 -13.04 11.81 4.12
CA ILE A 201 -12.87 12.71 5.25
C ILE A 201 -12.18 14.00 4.77
N GLU A 202 -12.83 15.14 4.97
CA GLU A 202 -12.28 16.46 4.65
C GLU A 202 -11.47 17.04 5.81
N ARG A 203 -11.87 16.75 7.04
CA ARG A 203 -11.23 17.23 8.27
C ARG A 203 -11.20 16.13 9.34
N ARG A 204 -10.12 16.11 10.09
CA ARG A 204 -9.88 15.20 11.22
C ARG A 204 -10.57 15.71 12.48
#